data_2734936d36be4f67f61f5d10842d9341
#
_entry.id   2734936d36be4f67f61f5d10842d9341
#
_cell.length_a   1.000
_cell.length_b   1.000
_cell.length_c   1.000
_cell.angle_alpha   90.00
_cell.angle_beta   90.00
_cell.angle_gamma   90.00
#
_symmetry.space_group_name_H-M   'P 1'
#
loop_
_entity.id
_entity.type
_entity.pdbx_description
1 polymer ?
#
loop_
_entity_poly.entity_id
_entity_poly.type
_entity_poly.pdbx_seq_one_letter_code
_entity_poly.pdbx_strand_id
1 'polypeptide(L)'
;VTSFSADGLPAYYTCYGPGCNIAAPGGETGGLSGGEKAGVLSTLCSEISGTDYGYMQGTSMACPHVSGVAALGLSYALAKGKHYTREEFVSMLLTSVNDIDARLEGTKTTGATLNLEDYRGKMGTGTVDAYQLLMQIEGTPCLKVSTGRLELITLTQHFGGSAQNLTYRGVEIAKEDMEKLGMTAEPEMYNGQLMIKCTKPGVARITVKAVGGGNRPGSETIMGGIEISKEFAVIARETGAENGGWL
;
A
#
# COMPACT_ATOMS: atom_id res chain seq x y z
N VAL A 1 11.96 -6.04 -12.17
CA VAL A 1 10.77 -5.19 -12.04
C VAL A 1 9.79 -5.54 -13.15
N THR A 2 8.53 -5.80 -12.83
CA THR A 2 7.43 -5.94 -13.79
C THR A 2 6.74 -4.60 -14.00
N SER A 3 6.00 -4.47 -15.12
CA SER A 3 5.33 -3.23 -15.49
C SER A 3 3.81 -3.36 -15.39
N PHE A 4 3.17 -2.35 -14.84
CA PHE A 4 1.72 -2.17 -14.94
C PHE A 4 1.38 -0.82 -15.57
N SER A 5 0.18 -0.74 -16.15
CA SER A 5 -0.34 0.43 -16.83
C SER A 5 -1.24 1.28 -15.94
N ALA A 6 -1.75 2.40 -16.47
CA ALA A 6 -2.56 3.36 -15.72
C ALA A 6 -3.85 2.78 -15.14
N ASP A 7 -4.37 1.66 -15.68
CA ASP A 7 -5.48 0.90 -15.13
C ASP A 7 -5.10 0.03 -13.91
N GLY A 8 -3.80 0.00 -13.56
CA GLY A 8 -3.24 -0.81 -12.48
C GLY A 8 -3.19 -2.31 -12.79
N LEU A 9 -3.35 -2.69 -14.06
CA LEU A 9 -3.24 -4.06 -14.55
C LEU A 9 -1.91 -4.28 -15.27
N PRO A 10 -1.45 -5.52 -15.47
CA PRO A 10 -0.22 -5.81 -16.19
C PRO A 10 -0.20 -5.13 -17.57
N ALA A 11 0.91 -4.48 -17.90
CA ALA A 11 1.13 -3.96 -19.23
C ALA A 11 1.34 -5.13 -20.22
N TYR A 12 0.79 -5.02 -21.44
CA TYR A 12 0.79 -6.13 -22.41
C TYR A 12 2.18 -6.68 -22.74
N TYR A 13 3.19 -5.83 -22.61
CA TYR A 13 4.57 -6.17 -22.93
C TYR A 13 5.37 -6.70 -21.73
N THR A 14 4.79 -6.69 -20.53
CA THR A 14 5.57 -7.06 -19.35
C THR A 14 5.88 -8.54 -19.32
N CYS A 15 7.14 -8.87 -19.06
CA CYS A 15 7.50 -10.23 -18.68
C CYS A 15 7.11 -10.48 -17.23
N TYR A 16 6.73 -11.71 -16.92
CA TYR A 16 6.31 -12.14 -15.59
C TYR A 16 6.81 -13.57 -15.30
N GLY A 17 6.87 -13.95 -14.06
CA GLY A 17 7.29 -15.28 -13.64
C GLY A 17 8.34 -15.28 -12.54
N PRO A 18 9.01 -16.43 -12.30
CA PRO A 18 10.08 -16.56 -11.31
C PRO A 18 11.19 -15.54 -11.55
N GLY A 19 11.67 -14.90 -10.48
CA GLY A 19 12.70 -13.86 -10.55
C GLY A 19 12.16 -12.43 -10.74
N CYS A 20 10.86 -12.26 -10.96
CA CYS A 20 10.22 -10.95 -10.86
C CYS A 20 9.93 -10.63 -9.40
N ASN A 21 10.45 -9.50 -8.88
CA ASN A 21 10.42 -9.22 -7.46
C ASN A 21 9.37 -8.18 -7.06
N ILE A 22 9.08 -7.19 -7.92
CA ILE A 22 8.19 -6.08 -7.61
C ILE A 22 7.60 -5.50 -8.91
N ALA A 23 6.39 -4.99 -8.85
CA ALA A 23 5.73 -4.29 -9.95
C ALA A 23 5.77 -2.77 -9.75
N ALA A 24 5.91 -2.02 -10.85
CA ALA A 24 5.90 -0.56 -10.83
C ALA A 24 5.24 0.02 -12.10
N PRO A 25 4.83 1.31 -12.09
CA PRO A 25 4.27 1.97 -13.26
C PRO A 25 5.27 2.00 -14.43
N GLY A 26 4.93 1.38 -15.55
CA GLY A 26 5.73 1.44 -16.76
C GLY A 26 4.97 2.03 -17.95
N GLY A 27 3.67 2.31 -17.76
CA GLY A 27 2.79 2.87 -18.78
C GLY A 27 2.36 1.86 -19.84
N GLU A 28 1.37 2.23 -20.63
CA GLU A 28 0.91 1.46 -21.79
C GLU A 28 0.20 2.41 -22.77
N THR A 29 0.88 2.80 -23.85
CA THR A 29 0.38 3.81 -24.79
C THR A 29 -0.49 3.24 -25.90
N GLY A 30 -0.47 1.94 -26.11
CA GLY A 30 -1.00 1.28 -27.30
C GLY A 30 -2.45 0.81 -27.26
N GLY A 31 -3.22 1.05 -26.22
CA GLY A 31 -4.56 0.44 -26.16
C GLY A 31 -5.52 1.01 -25.11
N LEU A 32 -5.03 1.88 -24.26
CA LEU A 32 -5.86 2.55 -23.25
C LEU A 32 -6.41 3.87 -23.78
N SER A 33 -7.55 4.29 -23.27
CA SER A 33 -8.25 5.53 -23.67
C SER A 33 -7.40 6.81 -23.47
N GLY A 34 -6.27 6.72 -22.78
CA GLY A 34 -5.31 7.81 -22.60
C GLY A 34 -4.33 8.03 -23.75
N GLY A 35 -4.25 7.11 -24.72
CA GLY A 35 -3.30 7.18 -25.83
C GLY A 35 -1.86 7.35 -25.34
N GLU A 36 -1.12 8.29 -25.94
CA GLU A 36 0.26 8.57 -25.56
C GLU A 36 0.42 8.94 -24.07
N LYS A 37 -0.55 9.66 -23.51
CA LYS A 37 -0.55 10.09 -22.10
C LYS A 37 -0.72 8.94 -21.08
N ALA A 38 -1.04 7.74 -21.54
CA ALA A 38 -1.01 6.53 -20.72
C ALA A 38 0.42 5.98 -20.53
N GLY A 39 1.41 6.58 -21.16
CA GLY A 39 2.83 6.35 -20.90
C GLY A 39 3.35 7.11 -19.69
N VAL A 40 4.60 6.86 -19.35
CA VAL A 40 5.33 7.58 -18.29
C VAL A 40 5.94 8.85 -18.89
N LEU A 41 5.56 10.01 -18.38
CA LEU A 41 6.13 11.30 -18.76
C LEU A 41 7.53 11.47 -18.13
N SER A 42 8.51 11.80 -18.95
CA SER A 42 9.86 12.12 -18.49
C SER A 42 10.57 13.06 -19.43
N THR A 43 11.77 13.50 -19.03
CA THR A 43 12.66 14.29 -19.88
C THR A 43 13.21 13.45 -21.03
N LEU A 44 13.36 14.06 -22.18
CA LEU A 44 13.98 13.49 -23.38
C LEU A 44 15.19 14.32 -23.81
N CYS A 45 16.06 13.72 -24.60
CA CYS A 45 17.12 14.47 -25.29
C CYS A 45 16.50 15.22 -26.47
N SER A 46 16.34 16.54 -26.36
CA SER A 46 15.70 17.37 -27.37
C SER A 46 16.44 17.36 -28.72
N GLU A 47 17.75 17.13 -28.73
CA GLU A 47 18.56 17.00 -29.95
C GLU A 47 18.17 15.78 -30.77
N ILE A 48 17.63 14.73 -30.11
CA ILE A 48 17.24 13.47 -30.78
C ILE A 48 15.74 13.44 -31.04
N SER A 49 14.94 13.82 -30.05
CA SER A 49 13.47 13.71 -30.07
C SER A 49 12.76 14.96 -30.61
N GLY A 50 13.46 16.10 -30.68
CA GLY A 50 12.88 17.41 -31.01
C GLY A 50 12.02 18.02 -29.90
N THR A 51 11.92 17.38 -28.73
CA THR A 51 11.18 17.86 -27.56
C THR A 51 11.95 17.57 -26.28
N ASP A 52 11.74 18.39 -25.25
CA ASP A 52 12.40 18.23 -23.95
C ASP A 52 11.71 17.21 -23.04
N TYR A 53 10.44 16.89 -23.35
CA TYR A 53 9.61 15.95 -22.58
C TYR A 53 8.80 15.07 -23.52
N GLY A 54 8.53 13.86 -23.07
CA GLY A 54 7.66 12.94 -23.80
C GLY A 54 7.24 11.74 -22.96
N TYR A 55 6.32 10.97 -23.52
CA TYR A 55 5.77 9.79 -22.90
C TYR A 55 6.42 8.53 -23.47
N MET A 56 6.81 7.63 -22.58
CA MET A 56 7.35 6.32 -22.97
C MET A 56 6.70 5.22 -22.16
N GLN A 57 6.77 4.00 -22.67
CA GLN A 57 6.30 2.80 -21.96
C GLN A 57 7.39 1.75 -21.90
N GLY A 58 7.35 0.90 -20.89
CA GLY A 58 8.27 -0.23 -20.78
C GLY A 58 8.63 -0.55 -19.32
N THR A 59 9.16 -1.75 -19.11
CA THR A 59 9.81 -2.12 -17.85
C THR A 59 11.02 -1.24 -17.56
N SER A 60 11.60 -0.62 -18.60
CA SER A 60 12.64 0.43 -18.49
C SER A 60 12.12 1.70 -17.79
N MET A 61 10.82 1.99 -17.86
CA MET A 61 10.18 3.10 -17.16
C MET A 61 9.70 2.65 -15.77
N ALA A 62 9.32 1.40 -15.58
CA ALA A 62 8.97 0.83 -14.30
C ALA A 62 10.16 0.75 -13.33
N CYS A 63 11.33 0.37 -13.83
CA CYS A 63 12.53 0.21 -13.00
C CYS A 63 12.95 1.49 -12.27
N PRO A 64 13.06 2.67 -12.90
CA PRO A 64 13.43 3.91 -12.20
C PRO A 64 12.39 4.38 -11.17
N HIS A 65 11.13 4.00 -11.31
CA HIS A 65 10.15 4.24 -10.23
C HIS A 65 10.54 3.51 -8.94
N VAL A 66 10.91 2.23 -9.05
CA VAL A 66 11.40 1.46 -7.90
C VAL A 66 12.68 2.06 -7.33
N SER A 67 13.61 2.46 -8.20
CA SER A 67 14.86 3.10 -7.78
C SER A 67 14.61 4.44 -7.08
N GLY A 68 13.66 5.24 -7.58
CA GLY A 68 13.25 6.49 -6.96
C GLY A 68 12.63 6.30 -5.57
N VAL A 69 11.74 5.31 -5.43
CA VAL A 69 11.15 4.96 -4.14
C VAL A 69 12.22 4.46 -3.17
N ALA A 70 13.16 3.63 -3.63
CA ALA A 70 14.28 3.18 -2.82
C ALA A 70 15.18 4.34 -2.37
N ALA A 71 15.52 5.26 -3.27
CA ALA A 71 16.31 6.45 -2.93
C ALA A 71 15.60 7.35 -1.94
N LEU A 72 14.29 7.56 -2.10
CA LEU A 72 13.45 8.30 -1.15
C LEU A 72 13.48 7.65 0.23
N GLY A 73 13.28 6.33 0.30
CA GLY A 73 13.31 5.57 1.56
C GLY A 73 14.66 5.67 2.26
N LEU A 74 15.78 5.49 1.53
CA LEU A 74 17.12 5.63 2.10
C LEU A 74 17.40 7.05 2.59
N SER A 75 17.01 8.06 1.83
CA SER A 75 17.14 9.47 2.24
C SER A 75 16.36 9.74 3.52
N TYR A 76 15.13 9.22 3.60
CA TYR A 76 14.28 9.36 4.78
C TYR A 76 14.87 8.63 6.00
N ALA A 77 15.35 7.41 5.82
CA ALA A 77 16.02 6.65 6.88
C ALA A 77 17.22 7.43 7.46
N LEU A 78 18.06 7.95 6.58
CA LEU A 78 19.23 8.78 6.99
C LEU A 78 18.79 10.03 7.77
N ALA A 79 17.74 10.71 7.32
CA ALA A 79 17.19 11.89 8.02
C ALA A 79 16.66 11.54 9.42
N LYS A 80 16.24 10.29 9.64
CA LYS A 80 15.80 9.76 10.94
C LYS A 80 16.94 9.11 11.74
N GLY A 81 18.18 9.16 11.28
CA GLY A 81 19.32 8.53 11.91
C GLY A 81 19.29 7.00 11.90
N LYS A 82 18.54 6.41 10.96
CA LYS A 82 18.41 4.97 10.81
C LYS A 82 19.30 4.45 9.68
N HIS A 83 19.94 3.32 9.94
CA HIS A 83 20.82 2.64 9.01
C HIS A 83 20.36 1.19 8.84
N TYR A 84 20.27 0.73 7.61
CA TYR A 84 19.88 -0.61 7.26
C TYR A 84 20.95 -1.27 6.41
N THR A 85 21.13 -2.56 6.58
CA THR A 85 21.85 -3.38 5.61
C THR A 85 21.10 -3.42 4.30
N ARG A 86 21.77 -3.82 3.23
CA ARG A 86 21.13 -4.01 1.92
C ARG A 86 19.96 -4.99 2.01
N GLU A 87 20.15 -6.10 2.71
CA GLU A 87 19.18 -7.18 2.86
C GLU A 87 17.93 -6.72 3.61
N GLU A 88 18.11 -5.98 4.71
CA GLU A 88 17.02 -5.39 5.48
C GLU A 88 16.22 -4.40 4.63
N PHE A 89 16.90 -3.48 3.94
CA PHE A 89 16.23 -2.48 3.13
C PHE A 89 15.50 -3.08 1.93
N VAL A 90 16.08 -4.07 1.25
CA VAL A 90 15.41 -4.79 0.16
C VAL A 90 14.16 -5.51 0.68
N SER A 91 14.24 -6.15 1.85
CA SER A 91 13.08 -6.79 2.47
C SER A 91 11.97 -5.77 2.77
N MET A 92 12.32 -4.60 3.33
CA MET A 92 11.36 -3.52 3.58
C MET A 92 10.71 -3.03 2.28
N LEU A 93 11.49 -2.79 1.24
CA LEU A 93 10.99 -2.35 -0.07
C LEU A 93 10.03 -3.36 -0.69
N LEU A 94 10.40 -4.65 -0.68
CA LEU A 94 9.59 -5.72 -1.27
C LEU A 94 8.33 -6.07 -0.45
N THR A 95 8.25 -5.65 0.81
CA THR A 95 7.06 -5.82 1.66
C THR A 95 6.19 -4.56 1.74
N SER A 96 6.71 -3.40 1.29
CA SER A 96 5.99 -2.12 1.19
C SER A 96 5.27 -2.01 -0.15
N VAL A 97 4.29 -2.87 -0.38
CA VAL A 97 3.61 -3.01 -1.67
C VAL A 97 2.10 -3.15 -1.49
N ASN A 98 1.35 -2.83 -2.55
CA ASN A 98 -0.07 -3.17 -2.64
C ASN A 98 -0.24 -4.48 -3.41
N ASP A 99 -1.26 -5.25 -3.04
CA ASP A 99 -1.59 -6.51 -3.69
C ASP A 99 -2.14 -6.27 -5.09
N ILE A 100 -1.38 -6.67 -6.11
CA ILE A 100 -1.82 -6.62 -7.51
C ILE A 100 -2.68 -7.85 -7.86
N ASP A 101 -2.43 -8.99 -7.21
CA ASP A 101 -3.11 -10.26 -7.52
C ASP A 101 -4.62 -10.18 -7.25
N ALA A 102 -5.04 -9.35 -6.29
CA ALA A 102 -6.45 -9.11 -5.99
C ALA A 102 -7.25 -8.51 -7.18
N ARG A 103 -6.55 -8.03 -8.21
CA ARG A 103 -7.12 -7.37 -9.39
C ARG A 103 -6.98 -8.20 -10.67
N LEU A 104 -6.30 -9.35 -10.60
CA LEU A 104 -6.01 -10.20 -11.74
C LEU A 104 -7.12 -11.21 -11.99
N GLU A 105 -8.26 -10.70 -12.49
CA GLU A 105 -9.43 -11.51 -12.85
C GLU A 105 -9.90 -11.17 -14.26
N GLY A 106 -10.30 -12.20 -15.02
CA GLY A 106 -10.83 -12.05 -16.37
C GLY A 106 -9.76 -11.69 -17.41
N THR A 107 -10.12 -10.83 -18.35
CA THR A 107 -9.27 -10.48 -19.50
C THR A 107 -9.11 -8.97 -19.65
N LYS A 108 -7.94 -8.56 -20.14
CA LYS A 108 -7.64 -7.19 -20.57
C LYS A 108 -7.37 -7.20 -22.08
N THR A 109 -8.01 -6.30 -22.80
CA THR A 109 -7.79 -6.17 -24.25
C THR A 109 -7.11 -4.83 -24.54
N THR A 110 -5.86 -4.92 -25.04
CA THR A 110 -5.08 -3.77 -25.49
C THR A 110 -4.30 -4.22 -26.70
N GLY A 111 -4.50 -4.02 -27.86
CA GLY A 111 -3.74 -4.57 -28.98
C GLY A 111 -3.61 -6.12 -29.02
N ALA A 112 -3.65 -6.74 -27.86
CA ALA A 112 -3.75 -8.19 -27.63
C ALA A 112 -4.70 -8.47 -26.47
N THR A 113 -5.29 -9.65 -26.43
CA THR A 113 -6.11 -10.08 -25.29
C THR A 113 -5.23 -10.85 -24.31
N LEU A 114 -5.13 -10.33 -23.08
CA LEU A 114 -4.40 -10.93 -22.00
C LEU A 114 -5.38 -11.63 -21.05
N ASN A 115 -5.09 -12.86 -20.68
CA ASN A 115 -5.75 -13.51 -19.56
C ASN A 115 -5.03 -13.08 -18.27
N LEU A 116 -5.72 -12.31 -17.42
CA LEU A 116 -5.10 -11.73 -16.22
C LEU A 116 -4.72 -12.78 -15.18
N GLU A 117 -5.39 -13.91 -15.15
CA GLU A 117 -5.06 -15.00 -14.22
C GLU A 117 -3.67 -15.61 -14.50
N ASP A 118 -3.15 -15.51 -15.71
CA ASP A 118 -1.82 -16.00 -16.06
C ASP A 118 -0.71 -15.24 -15.33
N TYR A 119 -0.99 -14.02 -14.88
CA TYR A 119 -0.07 -13.13 -14.15
C TYR A 119 -0.11 -13.33 -12.63
N ARG A 120 -1.14 -13.98 -12.10
CA ARG A 120 -1.35 -14.14 -10.65
C ARG A 120 -0.16 -14.86 -10.01
N GLY A 121 0.38 -14.28 -8.94
CA GLY A 121 1.58 -14.77 -8.24
C GLY A 121 2.89 -14.61 -9.01
N LYS A 122 2.88 -13.92 -10.17
CA LYS A 122 4.05 -13.81 -11.05
C LYS A 122 4.50 -12.38 -11.31
N MET A 123 3.83 -11.39 -10.72
CA MET A 123 4.15 -9.97 -10.86
C MET A 123 5.11 -9.44 -9.78
N GLY A 124 5.73 -10.34 -9.03
CA GLY A 124 6.53 -10.01 -7.85
C GLY A 124 5.66 -9.97 -6.59
N THR A 125 6.12 -9.29 -5.54
CA THR A 125 5.42 -9.22 -4.24
C THR A 125 4.20 -8.29 -4.30
N GLY A 126 4.09 -7.43 -5.31
CA GLY A 126 3.02 -6.47 -5.50
C GLY A 126 3.50 -5.16 -6.12
N THR A 127 2.63 -4.16 -6.16
CA THR A 127 2.95 -2.83 -6.71
C THR A 127 3.63 -1.96 -5.65
N VAL A 128 4.77 -1.35 -6.02
CA VAL A 128 5.57 -0.49 -5.13
C VAL A 128 4.72 0.63 -4.51
N ASP A 129 4.93 0.88 -3.21
CA ASP A 129 4.25 1.96 -2.47
C ASP A 129 5.26 2.71 -1.59
N ALA A 130 5.54 3.95 -2.00
CA ALA A 130 6.50 4.81 -1.29
C ALA A 130 6.03 5.15 0.14
N TYR A 131 4.73 5.40 0.34
CA TYR A 131 4.21 5.73 1.66
C TYR A 131 4.36 4.58 2.64
N GLN A 132 4.02 3.36 2.22
CA GLN A 132 4.21 2.17 3.06
C GLN A 132 5.68 1.99 3.45
N LEU A 133 6.62 2.23 2.52
CA LEU A 133 8.06 2.15 2.82
C LEU A 133 8.46 3.18 3.87
N LEU A 134 8.02 4.44 3.75
CA LEU A 134 8.34 5.48 4.74
C LEU A 134 7.75 5.14 6.12
N MET A 135 6.51 4.65 6.18
CA MET A 135 5.88 4.23 7.44
C MET A 135 6.60 3.03 8.06
N GLN A 136 7.04 2.09 7.25
CA GLN A 136 7.83 0.97 7.74
C GLN A 136 9.18 1.42 8.31
N ILE A 137 9.82 2.40 7.67
CA ILE A 137 11.04 3.03 8.17
C ILE A 137 10.79 3.76 9.49
N GLU A 138 9.68 4.46 9.66
CA GLU A 138 9.30 5.07 10.94
C GLU A 138 9.05 4.04 12.04
N GLY A 139 8.59 2.85 11.68
CA GLY A 139 8.15 1.81 12.60
C GLY A 139 6.65 1.87 12.87
N THR A 140 5.88 2.64 12.10
CA THR A 140 4.42 2.70 12.18
C THR A 140 3.83 1.57 11.35
N PRO A 141 3.09 0.62 11.95
CA PRO A 141 2.48 -0.46 11.19
C PRO A 141 1.37 0.05 10.27
N CYS A 142 1.30 -0.52 9.07
CA CYS A 142 0.30 -0.18 8.07
C CYS A 142 -0.87 -1.16 8.12
N LEU A 143 -2.10 -0.63 8.13
CA LEU A 143 -3.34 -1.38 8.01
C LEU A 143 -3.94 -1.13 6.64
N LYS A 144 -4.07 -2.17 5.83
CA LYS A 144 -4.68 -2.09 4.50
C LYS A 144 -6.19 -2.31 4.62
N VAL A 145 -6.96 -1.41 4.03
CA VAL A 145 -8.42 -1.40 4.09
C VAL A 145 -8.98 -1.24 2.68
N SER A 146 -9.95 -2.07 2.33
CA SER A 146 -10.70 -1.90 1.08
C SER A 146 -11.81 -0.88 1.25
N THR A 147 -11.96 0.04 0.28
CA THR A 147 -13.05 1.01 0.33
C THR A 147 -14.41 0.36 0.07
N GLY A 148 -15.47 0.99 0.57
CA GLY A 148 -16.86 0.59 0.32
C GLY A 148 -17.38 -0.53 1.22
N ARG A 149 -16.53 -1.24 1.96
CA ARG A 149 -16.95 -2.32 2.89
C ARG A 149 -16.48 -2.08 4.32
N LEU A 150 -17.11 -2.76 5.26
CA LEU A 150 -16.70 -2.79 6.64
C LEU A 150 -15.58 -3.84 6.80
N GLU A 151 -14.46 -3.42 7.37
CA GLU A 151 -13.32 -4.32 7.66
C GLU A 151 -13.19 -4.55 9.15
N LEU A 152 -12.86 -5.79 9.53
CA LEU A 152 -12.54 -6.20 10.89
C LEU A 152 -11.08 -6.69 10.92
N ILE A 153 -10.22 -5.95 11.63
CA ILE A 153 -8.78 -6.17 11.62
C ILE A 153 -8.31 -6.57 13.02
N THR A 154 -7.65 -7.71 13.12
CA THR A 154 -7.03 -8.17 14.37
C THR A 154 -5.72 -7.42 14.61
N LEU A 155 -5.61 -6.75 15.77
CA LEU A 155 -4.44 -5.94 16.14
C LEU A 155 -3.55 -6.57 17.20
N THR A 156 -3.90 -7.74 17.73
CA THR A 156 -3.22 -8.37 18.87
C THR A 156 -1.71 -8.51 18.67
N GLN A 157 -1.29 -8.89 17.47
CA GLN A 157 0.13 -9.04 17.11
C GLN A 157 0.93 -7.73 17.26
N HIS A 158 0.27 -6.58 17.11
CA HIS A 158 0.92 -5.26 17.21
C HIS A 158 1.06 -4.78 18.64
N PHE A 159 0.37 -5.41 19.59
CA PHE A 159 0.43 -5.10 21.02
C PHE A 159 1.21 -6.15 21.84
N GLY A 160 1.93 -7.04 21.15
CA GLY A 160 2.92 -7.95 21.73
C GLY A 160 2.34 -9.07 22.58
N GLY A 161 1.04 -9.35 22.46
CA GLY A 161 0.51 -10.25 23.42
C GLY A 161 -0.70 -11.10 23.05
N SER A 162 -1.10 -11.87 24.01
CA SER A 162 -2.32 -12.62 24.01
C SER A 162 -3.52 -11.67 24.12
N ALA A 163 -4.54 -11.90 23.30
CA ALA A 163 -5.81 -11.17 23.38
C ALA A 163 -6.45 -11.21 24.78
N GLN A 164 -6.14 -12.22 25.56
CA GLN A 164 -6.65 -12.40 26.93
C GLN A 164 -6.11 -11.35 27.92
N ASN A 165 -4.97 -10.73 27.62
CA ASN A 165 -4.33 -9.74 28.47
C ASN A 165 -4.50 -8.30 27.96
N LEU A 166 -5.29 -8.09 26.90
CA LEU A 166 -5.55 -6.78 26.30
C LEU A 166 -7.01 -6.39 26.49
N THR A 167 -7.22 -5.15 26.93
CA THR A 167 -8.53 -4.49 26.91
C THR A 167 -8.40 -3.22 26.10
N TYR A 168 -9.03 -3.19 24.92
CA TYR A 168 -9.05 -2.00 24.09
C TYR A 168 -9.96 -0.93 24.70
N ARG A 169 -9.52 0.33 24.67
CA ARG A 169 -10.20 1.49 25.25
C ARG A 169 -10.86 2.38 24.22
N GLY A 170 -10.31 2.39 23.00
CA GLY A 170 -10.84 3.18 21.90
C GLY A 170 -9.84 3.39 20.80
N VAL A 171 -10.33 4.08 19.78
CA VAL A 171 -9.57 4.49 18.60
C VAL A 171 -9.72 6.00 18.46
N GLU A 172 -8.63 6.70 18.24
CA GLU A 172 -8.62 8.13 17.96
C GLU A 172 -8.22 8.39 16.52
N ILE A 173 -8.93 9.29 15.87
CA ILE A 173 -8.66 9.74 14.50
C ILE A 173 -8.98 11.23 14.39
N ALA A 174 -8.19 11.97 13.62
CA ALA A 174 -8.48 13.36 13.33
C ALA A 174 -9.69 13.49 12.39
N LYS A 175 -10.54 14.50 12.59
CA LYS A 175 -11.72 14.75 11.74
C LYS A 175 -11.35 14.93 10.27
N GLU A 176 -10.24 15.62 9.99
CA GLU A 176 -9.71 15.81 8.64
C GLU A 176 -9.37 14.48 7.97
N ASP A 177 -8.81 13.54 8.73
CA ASP A 177 -8.47 12.20 8.24
C ASP A 177 -9.72 11.34 8.01
N MET A 178 -10.75 11.49 8.83
CA MET A 178 -12.05 10.87 8.60
C MET A 178 -12.67 11.36 7.29
N GLU A 179 -12.69 12.67 7.06
CA GLU A 179 -13.22 13.29 5.83
C GLU A 179 -12.43 12.84 4.59
N LYS A 180 -11.11 12.77 4.70
CA LYS A 180 -10.20 12.31 3.66
C LYS A 180 -10.48 10.87 3.24
N LEU A 181 -10.73 9.97 4.20
CA LEU A 181 -11.07 8.57 3.94
C LEU A 181 -12.58 8.34 3.71
N GLY A 182 -13.41 9.41 3.76
CA GLY A 182 -14.85 9.32 3.59
C GLY A 182 -15.54 8.47 4.65
N MET A 183 -15.05 8.52 5.89
CA MET A 183 -15.65 7.81 7.02
C MET A 183 -16.89 8.56 7.49
N THR A 184 -17.99 7.84 7.70
CA THR A 184 -19.26 8.36 8.24
C THR A 184 -19.41 8.10 9.75
N ALA A 185 -18.57 7.22 10.30
CA ALA A 185 -18.49 6.91 11.71
C ALA A 185 -17.01 6.76 12.11
N GLU A 186 -16.71 7.05 13.36
CA GLU A 186 -15.39 6.81 13.92
C GLU A 186 -15.07 5.30 13.91
N PRO A 187 -13.81 4.91 13.63
CA PRO A 187 -13.39 3.53 13.80
C PRO A 187 -13.47 3.14 15.28
N GLU A 188 -13.86 1.92 15.56
CA GLU A 188 -14.01 1.44 16.93
C GLU A 188 -13.48 0.03 17.12
N MET A 189 -13.31 -0.37 18.37
CA MET A 189 -12.93 -1.74 18.70
C MET A 189 -14.19 -2.57 18.95
N TYR A 190 -14.39 -3.62 18.17
CA TYR A 190 -15.48 -4.57 18.30
C TYR A 190 -14.95 -6.00 18.47
N ASN A 191 -15.31 -6.68 19.55
CA ASN A 191 -14.85 -8.04 19.86
C ASN A 191 -13.33 -8.24 19.72
N GLY A 192 -12.53 -7.25 20.14
CA GLY A 192 -11.07 -7.29 20.08
C GLY A 192 -10.47 -7.04 18.70
N GLN A 193 -11.27 -6.67 17.72
CA GLN A 193 -10.86 -6.30 16.37
C GLN A 193 -11.15 -4.83 16.12
N LEU A 194 -10.33 -4.18 15.33
CA LEU A 194 -10.60 -2.85 14.81
C LEU A 194 -11.68 -2.94 13.72
N MET A 195 -12.80 -2.28 13.96
CA MET A 195 -13.87 -2.11 13.00
C MET A 195 -13.71 -0.77 12.29
N ILE A 196 -13.53 -0.80 10.97
CA ILE A 196 -13.27 0.41 10.17
C ILE A 196 -13.96 0.32 8.81
N LYS A 197 -14.51 1.45 8.36
CA LYS A 197 -15.11 1.57 7.03
C LYS A 197 -14.66 2.86 6.35
N CYS A 198 -13.93 2.72 5.25
CA CYS A 198 -13.53 3.82 4.39
C CYS A 198 -14.38 3.80 3.11
N THR A 199 -14.77 4.95 2.60
CA THR A 199 -15.50 5.06 1.32
C THR A 199 -14.68 5.72 0.23
N LYS A 200 -13.55 6.34 0.59
CA LYS A 200 -12.61 6.96 -0.35
C LYS A 200 -11.22 6.36 -0.19
N PRO A 201 -10.47 6.19 -1.28
CA PRO A 201 -9.07 5.83 -1.19
C PRO A 201 -8.26 6.96 -0.55
N GLY A 202 -7.22 6.60 0.17
CA GLY A 202 -6.36 7.56 0.83
C GLY A 202 -5.54 6.95 1.95
N VAL A 203 -4.83 7.81 2.67
CA VAL A 203 -4.01 7.43 3.82
C VAL A 203 -4.32 8.35 4.98
N ALA A 204 -4.45 7.78 6.17
CA ALA A 204 -4.67 8.48 7.42
C ALA A 204 -3.94 7.79 8.56
N ARG A 205 -3.85 8.46 9.72
CA ARG A 205 -3.31 7.89 10.94
C ARG A 205 -4.42 7.70 11.96
N ILE A 206 -4.39 6.57 12.64
CA ILE A 206 -5.25 6.29 13.78
C ILE A 206 -4.40 5.92 14.98
N THR A 207 -4.85 6.23 16.18
CA THR A 207 -4.23 5.80 17.42
C THR A 207 -5.17 4.86 18.16
N VAL A 208 -4.72 3.63 18.39
CA VAL A 208 -5.47 2.64 19.16
C VAL A 208 -4.94 2.62 20.59
N LYS A 209 -5.84 2.73 21.56
CA LYS A 209 -5.55 2.66 22.99
C LYS A 209 -5.99 1.32 23.54
N ALA A 210 -5.13 0.72 24.35
CA ALA A 210 -5.40 -0.53 25.05
C ALA A 210 -4.80 -0.51 26.44
N VAL A 211 -5.31 -1.35 27.32
CA VAL A 211 -4.71 -1.60 28.62
C VAL A 211 -4.25 -3.05 28.66
N GLY A 212 -2.97 -3.25 28.97
CA GLY A 212 -2.35 -4.56 29.09
C GLY A 212 -2.18 -4.97 30.55
N GLY A 213 -2.41 -6.25 30.84
CA GLY A 213 -2.27 -6.83 32.20
C GLY A 213 -3.43 -6.50 33.15
N GLY A 214 -3.40 -7.13 34.31
CA GLY A 214 -4.33 -6.82 35.40
C GLY A 214 -5.77 -7.31 35.28
N ASN A 215 -6.14 -7.98 34.19
CA ASN A 215 -7.47 -8.53 34.01
C ASN A 215 -7.64 -9.85 34.78
N ARG A 216 -8.61 -9.89 35.70
CA ARG A 216 -9.13 -11.16 36.21
C ARG A 216 -10.36 -11.57 35.39
N PRO A 217 -10.51 -12.84 35.02
CA PRO A 217 -11.71 -13.32 34.37
C PRO A 217 -12.97 -12.93 35.21
N GLY A 218 -13.93 -12.24 34.59
CA GLY A 218 -15.16 -11.82 35.22
C GLY A 218 -15.10 -10.49 35.99
N SER A 219 -14.00 -9.74 35.96
CA SER A 219 -13.89 -8.40 36.58
C SER A 219 -13.94 -7.30 35.53
N GLU A 220 -14.85 -6.32 35.71
CA GLU A 220 -14.89 -5.09 34.93
C GLU A 220 -13.80 -4.10 35.34
N THR A 221 -13.12 -4.34 36.45
CA THR A 221 -12.10 -3.44 37.00
C THR A 221 -10.71 -3.97 36.68
N ILE A 222 -9.98 -3.20 35.87
CA ILE A 222 -8.57 -3.47 35.55
C ILE A 222 -7.76 -2.91 36.74
N MET A 223 -7.16 -3.80 37.51
CA MET A 223 -6.26 -3.42 38.60
C MET A 223 -4.79 -3.58 38.13
N GLY A 224 -4.06 -2.48 38.11
CA GLY A 224 -2.62 -2.50 37.80
C GLY A 224 -2.28 -2.65 36.31
N GLY A 225 -3.23 -2.40 35.41
CA GLY A 225 -2.98 -2.45 33.97
C GLY A 225 -2.17 -1.25 33.49
N ILE A 226 -1.33 -1.48 32.49
CA ILE A 226 -0.52 -0.44 31.82
C ILE A 226 -1.28 0.03 30.59
N GLU A 227 -1.49 1.36 30.48
CA GLU A 227 -2.04 1.96 29.27
C GLU A 227 -1.01 1.96 28.14
N ILE A 228 -1.41 1.43 26.99
CA ILE A 228 -0.61 1.33 25.78
C ILE A 228 -1.34 2.07 24.68
N SER A 229 -0.62 2.97 24.01
CA SER A 229 -1.09 3.70 22.85
C SER A 229 -0.22 3.35 21.66
N LYS A 230 -0.84 3.02 20.52
CA LYS A 230 -0.10 2.69 19.30
C LYS A 230 -0.72 3.33 18.09
N GLU A 231 0.12 4.00 17.31
CA GLU A 231 -0.25 4.61 16.04
C GLU A 231 -0.19 3.59 14.90
N PHE A 232 -1.15 3.66 14.00
CA PHE A 232 -1.24 2.88 12.77
C PHE A 232 -1.50 3.81 11.59
N ALA A 233 -0.88 3.52 10.46
CA ALA A 233 -1.22 4.11 9.19
C ALA A 233 -2.31 3.27 8.50
N VAL A 234 -3.48 3.85 8.28
CA VAL A 234 -4.56 3.23 7.50
C VAL A 234 -4.37 3.59 6.04
N ILE A 235 -4.27 2.58 5.18
CA ILE A 235 -4.14 2.73 3.73
C ILE A 235 -5.41 2.16 3.11
N ALA A 236 -6.34 3.06 2.75
CA ALA A 236 -7.56 2.69 2.06
C ALA A 236 -7.34 2.66 0.54
N ARG A 237 -7.77 1.59 -0.11
CA ARG A 237 -7.66 1.39 -1.56
C ARG A 237 -8.95 0.83 -2.12
N GLU A 238 -9.28 1.22 -3.34
CA GLU A 238 -10.38 0.62 -4.08
C GLU A 238 -10.00 -0.75 -4.59
N THR A 239 -10.85 -1.73 -4.33
CA THR A 239 -10.68 -3.08 -4.87
C THR A 239 -11.21 -3.11 -6.31
N GLY A 240 -10.35 -3.44 -7.27
CA GLY A 240 -10.73 -3.52 -8.68
C GLY A 240 -10.95 -2.17 -9.38
N ALA A 241 -10.50 -1.06 -8.80
CA ALA A 241 -10.56 0.24 -9.48
C ALA A 241 -9.75 0.24 -10.78
N GLU A 242 -10.29 0.86 -11.84
CA GLU A 242 -9.64 0.94 -13.15
C GLU A 242 -8.27 1.63 -13.09
N ASN A 243 -8.13 2.61 -12.22
CA ASN A 243 -6.86 3.36 -12.03
C ASN A 243 -5.98 2.79 -10.90
N GLY A 244 -6.33 1.63 -10.32
CA GLY A 244 -5.57 1.02 -9.23
C GLY A 244 -5.65 1.75 -7.90
N GLY A 245 -6.54 2.71 -7.74
CA GLY A 245 -6.64 3.53 -6.52
C GLY A 245 -5.42 4.44 -6.32
N TRP A 246 -4.75 4.86 -7.40
CA TRP A 246 -3.54 5.66 -7.36
C TRP A 246 -3.78 7.18 -7.32
N LEU A 247 -5.02 7.63 -7.19
CA LEU A 247 -5.37 9.06 -7.00
C LEU A 247 -6.43 9.22 -5.94
#